data_32624ebbb5e49efe36b6d8f2206220bd
#
_entry.id   32624ebbb5e49efe36b6d8f2206220bd
#
_cell.length_a   1.000
_cell.length_b   1.000
_cell.length_c   1.000
_cell.angle_alpha   90.00
_cell.angle_beta   90.00
_cell.angle_gamma   90.00
#
_symmetry.space_group_name_H-M   'P 1'
#
loop_
_entity.id
_entity.type
_entity.pdbx_description
1 polymer ?
#
loop_
_entity_poly.entity_id
_entity_poly.type
_entity_poly.pdbx_seq_one_letter_code
_entity_poly.pdbx_strand_id
1 'polypeptide(L)'
;MMAAVGLLTACDPSKDDISMPSSSLSEQQLSDGFSFKQYDETYTQEKEDGNYFTFTTSPSRVVRIYQKDADGVENVLVSGVANGKFKIVPKRGNPNEQTFYVETMNFDGSKVIAEKTCNVFVPLELTPEMRVLASDAYGYKVWEWDTELRADGAVWGNLGYAPGEDWTSGIWWGSDPAGLLTQLQHSDTGVATGEEAAGAYMEFYDDGNIKTYDAAGNQIRSGKYSVEGYTGEKNVPSIDGSVANWSYGTLKTTEGAILFPFQINGGGTKPTSFEIVKLDASHLQLIYAAPGTAGWGEATWWAFKSSSDAECALTGFGTKAWTWDTELRADGAVWGNLGYAPGEDWTSGIWWGATPEELTGQLQHSDTGVATGEESADAYMTFDWKTGTVKSYD
;
A
#
# COMPACT_ATOMS: atom_id res chain seq x y z
N MET A 1 -34.92 -7.32 88.18
CA MET A 1 -34.82 -6.87 86.79
C MET A 1 -33.57 -6.00 86.65
N MET A 2 -32.51 -6.58 86.10
CA MET A 2 -31.29 -5.84 85.84
C MET A 2 -31.22 -5.53 84.35
N ALA A 3 -31.22 -4.23 84.03
CA ALA A 3 -31.07 -3.75 82.66
C ALA A 3 -29.55 -3.68 82.35
N ALA A 4 -29.12 -4.44 81.40
CA ALA A 4 -27.75 -4.38 80.86
C ALA A 4 -27.69 -3.26 79.80
N VAL A 5 -26.94 -2.21 80.10
CA VAL A 5 -26.60 -1.15 79.15
C VAL A 5 -25.41 -1.63 78.33
N GLY A 6 -25.64 -1.97 77.08
CA GLY A 6 -24.57 -2.29 76.11
C GLY A 6 -23.86 -1.02 75.65
N LEU A 7 -22.63 -0.84 75.99
CA LEU A 7 -21.72 0.16 75.42
C LEU A 7 -21.39 -0.22 73.97
N LEU A 8 -21.96 0.49 73.01
CA LEU A 8 -21.46 0.46 71.64
C LEU A 8 -20.19 1.33 71.56
N THR A 9 -19.04 0.68 71.55
CA THR A 9 -17.80 1.34 71.18
C THR A 9 -17.86 1.52 69.63
N ALA A 10 -18.13 2.75 69.18
CA ALA A 10 -17.88 3.13 67.83
C ALA A 10 -16.37 2.99 67.60
N CYS A 11 -15.99 2.11 66.66
CA CYS A 11 -14.64 2.15 66.09
C CYS A 11 -14.55 3.49 65.35
N ASP A 12 -13.81 4.43 65.94
CA ASP A 12 -13.31 5.59 65.24
C ASP A 12 -12.39 5.04 64.14
N PRO A 13 -12.66 5.20 62.82
CA PRO A 13 -11.71 4.84 61.83
C PRO A 13 -10.48 5.71 62.07
N SER A 14 -9.42 5.10 62.60
CA SER A 14 -8.12 5.76 62.67
C SER A 14 -7.89 6.41 61.32
N LYS A 15 -7.73 7.73 61.31
CA LYS A 15 -7.15 8.43 60.19
C LYS A 15 -5.73 7.96 60.11
N ASP A 16 -5.54 6.82 59.48
CA ASP A 16 -4.23 6.48 58.94
C ASP A 16 -3.93 7.62 57.96
N ASP A 17 -3.14 8.55 58.39
CA ASP A 17 -2.42 9.45 57.53
C ASP A 17 -1.51 8.56 56.66
N ILE A 18 -2.13 7.92 55.68
CA ILE A 18 -1.39 7.39 54.55
C ILE A 18 -0.87 8.64 53.89
N SER A 19 0.30 9.10 54.33
CA SER A 19 1.10 10.02 53.55
C SER A 19 1.44 9.28 52.25
N MET A 20 0.51 9.32 51.30
CA MET A 20 0.82 8.89 49.96
C MET A 20 2.04 9.71 49.54
N PRO A 21 3.16 9.06 49.19
CA PRO A 21 4.29 9.80 48.67
C PRO A 21 3.74 10.72 47.59
N SER A 22 4.10 12.01 47.64
CA SER A 22 3.69 12.98 46.64
C SER A 22 4.24 12.54 45.28
N SER A 23 3.49 11.68 44.62
CA SER A 23 3.87 11.09 43.32
C SER A 23 3.29 11.93 42.17
N SER A 24 3.08 13.23 42.42
CA SER A 24 2.76 14.20 41.42
C SER A 24 3.97 14.35 40.50
N LEU A 25 3.85 13.90 39.25
CA LEU A 25 4.84 14.17 38.21
C LEU A 25 4.63 15.57 37.67
N SER A 26 5.73 16.27 37.39
CA SER A 26 5.72 17.42 36.51
C SER A 26 5.83 16.97 35.05
N GLU A 27 5.56 17.88 34.12
CA GLU A 27 5.76 17.66 32.68
C GLU A 27 7.19 17.20 32.38
N GLN A 28 8.20 17.86 32.98
CA GLN A 28 9.59 17.49 32.78
C GLN A 28 9.90 16.08 33.29
N GLN A 29 9.37 15.71 34.45
CA GLN A 29 9.58 14.36 35.01
C GLN A 29 8.87 13.29 34.17
N LEU A 30 7.69 13.58 33.62
CA LEU A 30 7.03 12.68 32.67
C LEU A 30 7.85 12.55 31.39
N SER A 31 8.33 13.67 30.88
CA SER A 31 9.17 13.68 29.68
C SER A 31 10.46 12.87 29.87
N ASP A 32 11.18 13.07 30.97
CA ASP A 32 12.43 12.37 31.26
C ASP A 32 12.20 10.88 31.54
N GLY A 33 11.06 10.55 32.14
CA GLY A 33 10.66 9.18 32.47
C GLY A 33 10.05 8.39 31.31
N PHE A 34 9.70 9.04 30.22
CA PHE A 34 9.15 8.38 29.03
C PHE A 34 10.26 8.08 28.04
N SER A 35 10.49 6.80 27.78
CA SER A 35 11.45 6.35 26.76
C SER A 35 10.75 5.56 25.67
N PHE A 36 11.22 5.72 24.43
CA PHE A 36 10.71 4.99 23.28
C PHE A 36 11.84 4.58 22.34
N LYS A 37 11.58 3.54 21.55
CA LYS A 37 12.45 3.08 20.46
C LYS A 37 11.61 2.89 19.20
N GLN A 38 12.22 3.15 18.05
CA GLN A 38 11.62 3.02 16.73
C GLN A 38 12.09 1.74 16.06
N TYR A 39 11.19 1.12 15.30
CA TYR A 39 11.41 -0.17 14.66
C TYR A 39 10.85 -0.19 13.23
N ASP A 40 11.24 -1.24 12.49
CA ASP A 40 10.56 -1.69 11.29
C ASP A 40 9.15 -2.22 11.61
N GLU A 41 8.37 -2.54 10.58
CA GLU A 41 6.98 -3.03 10.70
C GLU A 41 6.85 -4.33 11.50
N THR A 42 7.93 -5.12 11.57
CA THR A 42 7.94 -6.40 12.30
C THR A 42 8.27 -6.24 13.79
N TYR A 43 8.70 -5.05 14.23
CA TYR A 43 9.24 -4.78 15.59
C TYR A 43 10.49 -5.58 15.93
N THR A 44 11.24 -6.07 14.94
CA THR A 44 12.43 -6.91 15.17
C THR A 44 13.73 -6.15 15.01
N GLN A 45 13.77 -5.13 14.15
CA GLN A 45 14.96 -4.32 13.92
C GLN A 45 14.70 -2.87 14.31
N GLU A 46 15.58 -2.33 15.17
CA GLU A 46 15.56 -0.89 15.47
C GLU A 46 15.88 -0.11 14.19
N LYS A 47 15.08 0.92 13.92
CA LYS A 47 15.18 1.76 12.74
C LYS A 47 14.99 3.22 13.15
N GLU A 48 15.97 4.07 12.90
CA GLU A 48 16.03 5.45 13.38
C GLU A 48 14.84 6.31 12.94
N ASP A 49 14.29 6.07 11.75
CA ASP A 49 13.11 6.73 11.22
C ASP A 49 11.90 5.81 11.12
N GLY A 50 11.88 4.73 11.90
CA GLY A 50 10.81 3.73 11.87
C GLY A 50 9.49 4.30 12.40
N ASN A 51 8.38 3.83 11.83
CA ASN A 51 7.03 4.25 12.19
C ASN A 51 6.40 3.44 13.32
N TYR A 52 7.07 2.39 13.78
CA TYR A 52 6.60 1.46 14.80
C TYR A 52 7.41 1.66 16.08
N PHE A 53 6.72 1.80 17.20
CA PHE A 53 7.29 2.25 18.45
C PHE A 53 7.05 1.25 19.56
N THR A 54 8.08 1.01 20.38
CA THR A 54 7.90 0.48 21.73
C THR A 54 8.16 1.60 22.72
N PHE A 55 7.49 1.59 23.86
CA PHE A 55 7.70 2.59 24.90
C PHE A 55 7.63 2.00 26.31
N THR A 56 8.25 2.70 27.25
CA THR A 56 8.19 2.43 28.68
C THR A 56 8.12 3.74 29.47
N THR A 57 7.55 3.68 30.68
CA THR A 57 7.52 4.82 31.61
C THR A 57 8.28 4.48 32.90
N SER A 58 9.04 5.43 33.43
CA SER A 58 9.75 5.34 34.70
C SER A 58 9.57 6.64 35.52
N PRO A 59 8.92 6.61 36.72
CA PRO A 59 8.25 5.46 37.30
C PRO A 59 7.10 4.93 36.43
N SER A 60 6.74 3.66 36.59
CA SER A 60 5.66 3.04 35.82
C SER A 60 4.34 3.79 36.03
N ARG A 61 3.80 4.33 34.93
CA ARG A 61 2.56 5.13 34.90
C ARG A 61 1.73 4.75 33.70
N VAL A 62 0.45 4.64 33.91
CA VAL A 62 -0.52 4.48 32.80
C VAL A 62 -0.56 5.79 32.01
N VAL A 63 -0.38 5.68 30.70
CA VAL A 63 -0.36 6.82 29.78
C VAL A 63 -1.39 6.68 28.68
N ARG A 64 -1.74 7.82 28.11
CA ARG A 64 -2.43 7.99 26.84
C ARG A 64 -1.47 8.69 25.90
N ILE A 65 -1.22 8.12 24.72
CA ILE A 65 -0.37 8.73 23.69
C ILE A 65 -1.24 9.09 22.50
N TYR A 66 -1.12 10.31 22.01
CA TYR A 66 -1.94 10.82 20.92
C TYR A 66 -1.18 11.84 20.07
N GLN A 67 -1.63 12.03 18.85
CA GLN A 67 -1.24 13.16 17.98
C GLN A 67 -2.39 14.15 17.88
N LYS A 68 -2.10 15.38 17.49
CA LYS A 68 -3.10 16.38 17.11
C LYS A 68 -3.00 16.64 15.62
N ASP A 69 -4.15 16.71 14.97
CA ASP A 69 -4.21 17.18 13.59
C ASP A 69 -4.15 18.72 13.51
N ALA A 70 -4.25 19.27 12.31
CA ALA A 70 -4.19 20.71 12.07
C ALA A 70 -5.33 21.49 12.74
N ASP A 71 -6.46 20.84 13.01
CA ASP A 71 -7.63 21.40 13.67
C ASP A 71 -7.58 21.18 15.20
N GLY A 72 -6.51 20.54 15.70
CA GLY A 72 -6.31 20.25 17.12
C GLY A 72 -7.06 19.01 17.61
N VAL A 73 -7.67 18.22 16.72
CA VAL A 73 -8.37 16.99 17.09
C VAL A 73 -7.37 15.91 17.47
N GLU A 74 -7.61 15.26 18.61
CA GLU A 74 -6.72 14.26 19.17
C GLU A 74 -6.95 12.88 18.54
N ASN A 75 -5.92 12.37 17.86
CA ASN A 75 -5.87 11.01 17.34
C ASN A 75 -5.11 10.12 18.33
N VAL A 76 -5.82 9.24 19.02
CA VAL A 76 -5.26 8.39 20.09
C VAL A 76 -4.53 7.21 19.45
N LEU A 77 -3.22 7.07 19.77
CA LEU A 77 -2.37 5.99 19.29
C LEU A 77 -2.38 4.79 20.25
N VAL A 78 -2.38 5.06 21.56
CA VAL A 78 -2.48 4.04 22.61
C VAL A 78 -3.01 4.67 23.90
N SER A 79 -3.70 3.89 24.71
CA SER A 79 -4.23 4.37 25.99
C SER A 79 -4.32 3.24 27.02
N GLY A 80 -4.19 3.59 28.31
CA GLY A 80 -4.48 2.69 29.42
C GLY A 80 -3.35 1.72 29.79
N VAL A 81 -2.11 1.94 29.32
CA VAL A 81 -0.95 1.07 29.60
C VAL A 81 0.28 1.87 30.00
N ALA A 82 1.19 1.26 30.78
CA ALA A 82 2.43 1.89 31.24
C ALA A 82 3.64 1.57 30.30
N ASN A 83 3.50 0.59 29.47
CA ASN A 83 4.45 0.21 28.41
C ASN A 83 3.68 -0.47 27.29
N GLY A 84 4.24 -0.52 26.10
CA GLY A 84 3.55 -1.15 24.97
C GLY A 84 4.13 -0.76 23.63
N LYS A 85 3.27 -0.89 22.63
CA LYS A 85 3.57 -0.60 21.24
C LYS A 85 2.55 0.38 20.68
N PHE A 86 2.99 1.25 19.78
CA PHE A 86 2.12 2.07 18.94
C PHE A 86 2.77 2.31 17.58
N LYS A 87 2.02 2.83 16.63
CA LYS A 87 2.55 3.27 15.35
C LYS A 87 2.08 4.69 15.01
N ILE A 88 2.92 5.43 14.30
CA ILE A 88 2.56 6.69 13.66
C ILE A 88 2.38 6.43 12.17
N VAL A 89 1.25 6.87 11.63
CA VAL A 89 0.94 6.79 10.19
C VAL A 89 0.82 8.22 9.67
N PRO A 90 1.94 8.84 9.26
CA PRO A 90 1.90 10.20 8.76
C PRO A 90 1.19 10.23 7.40
N LYS A 91 0.49 11.31 7.12
CA LYS A 91 -0.03 11.58 5.78
C LYS A 91 1.13 11.86 4.84
N ARG A 92 0.99 11.47 3.58
CA ARG A 92 1.97 11.76 2.53
C ARG A 92 2.27 13.26 2.45
N GLY A 93 3.53 13.59 2.20
CA GLY A 93 3.98 14.98 2.10
C GLY A 93 4.08 15.74 3.42
N ASN A 94 3.73 15.13 4.56
CA ASN A 94 3.95 15.74 5.87
C ASN A 94 5.45 15.86 6.17
N PRO A 95 5.85 16.72 7.11
CA PRO A 95 7.23 16.73 7.61
C PRO A 95 7.62 15.37 8.21
N ASN A 96 8.89 14.97 8.06
CA ASN A 96 9.40 13.74 8.69
C ASN A 96 9.39 13.85 10.22
N GLU A 97 9.62 15.06 10.74
CA GLU A 97 9.50 15.32 12.18
C GLU A 97 8.01 15.30 12.57
N GLN A 98 7.66 14.37 13.44
CA GLN A 98 6.31 14.21 13.95
C GLN A 98 6.28 14.45 15.45
N THR A 99 5.22 15.11 15.90
CA THR A 99 4.96 15.38 17.31
C THR A 99 3.88 14.45 17.82
N PHE A 100 4.09 13.91 19.02
CA PHE A 100 3.07 13.19 19.78
C PHE A 100 3.09 13.62 21.26
N TYR A 101 1.96 13.45 21.90
CA TYR A 101 1.74 13.88 23.29
C TYR A 101 1.58 12.64 24.17
N VAL A 102 2.27 12.66 25.32
CA VAL A 102 2.16 11.63 26.36
C VAL A 102 1.44 12.24 27.53
N GLU A 103 0.23 11.77 27.81
CA GLU A 103 -0.62 12.25 28.91
C GLU A 103 -0.68 11.19 30.03
N THR A 104 -0.56 11.63 31.27
CA THR A 104 -0.87 10.83 32.46
C THR A 104 -1.67 11.64 33.45
N MET A 105 -2.25 10.98 34.43
CA MET A 105 -2.99 11.64 35.52
C MET A 105 -2.28 11.40 36.84
N ASN A 106 -2.11 12.46 37.62
CA ASN A 106 -1.63 12.40 38.99
C ASN A 106 -2.75 11.91 39.92
N PHE A 107 -2.40 11.54 41.15
CA PHE A 107 -3.36 11.05 42.15
C PHE A 107 -4.35 12.12 42.60
N ASP A 108 -4.02 13.41 42.48
CA ASP A 108 -4.90 14.54 42.75
C ASP A 108 -5.88 14.84 41.59
N GLY A 109 -5.85 14.05 40.51
CA GLY A 109 -6.68 14.23 39.33
C GLY A 109 -6.11 15.24 38.32
N SER A 110 -4.97 15.86 38.59
CA SER A 110 -4.33 16.76 37.63
C SER A 110 -3.73 15.97 36.46
N LYS A 111 -3.93 16.48 35.26
CA LYS A 111 -3.33 15.93 34.03
C LYS A 111 -1.95 16.51 33.84
N VAL A 112 -1.03 15.67 33.40
CA VAL A 112 0.32 16.03 33.00
C VAL A 112 0.54 15.56 31.58
N ILE A 113 1.00 16.46 30.72
CA ILE A 113 1.22 16.19 29.30
C ILE A 113 2.65 16.56 28.95
N ALA A 114 3.39 15.62 28.39
CA ALA A 114 4.72 15.85 27.83
C ALA A 114 4.64 15.75 26.31
N GLU A 115 5.30 16.68 25.64
CA GLU A 115 5.45 16.68 24.19
C GLU A 115 6.73 15.94 23.80
N LYS A 116 6.64 15.13 22.74
CA LYS A 116 7.76 14.39 22.16
C LYS A 116 7.77 14.56 20.65
N THR A 117 8.97 14.73 20.12
CA THR A 117 9.21 14.77 18.68
C THR A 117 10.16 13.66 18.25
N CYS A 118 9.96 13.14 17.06
CA CYS A 118 10.86 12.20 16.43
C CYS A 118 10.70 12.26 14.91
N ASN A 119 11.75 11.88 14.20
CA ASN A 119 11.64 11.64 12.76
C ASN A 119 11.02 10.28 12.51
N VAL A 120 10.11 10.21 11.54
CA VAL A 120 9.49 8.98 11.05
C VAL A 120 9.60 8.92 9.53
N PHE A 121 9.47 7.74 8.98
CA PHE A 121 9.34 7.59 7.54
C PHE A 121 7.98 8.15 7.10
N VAL A 122 8.03 9.18 6.27
CA VAL A 122 6.86 9.78 5.63
C VAL A 122 6.90 9.43 4.14
N PRO A 123 5.87 8.75 3.62
CA PRO A 123 5.77 8.52 2.18
C PRO A 123 5.80 9.84 1.42
N LEU A 124 6.50 9.87 0.29
CA LEU A 124 6.51 11.04 -0.59
C LEU A 124 5.09 11.37 -1.04
N GLU A 125 4.82 12.65 -1.23
CA GLU A 125 3.61 13.05 -1.94
C GLU A 125 3.70 12.52 -3.38
N LEU A 126 2.68 11.74 -3.77
CA LEU A 126 2.66 11.16 -5.10
C LEU A 126 2.25 12.21 -6.12
N THR A 127 3.07 12.40 -7.12
CA THR A 127 2.67 13.13 -8.33
C THR A 127 1.60 12.36 -9.11
N PRO A 128 0.82 13.00 -10.00
CA PRO A 128 -0.21 12.31 -10.75
C PRO A 128 0.28 11.06 -11.48
N GLU A 129 1.46 11.11 -12.09
CA GLU A 129 2.08 9.97 -12.78
C GLU A 129 2.49 8.85 -11.82
N MET A 130 3.00 9.20 -10.65
CA MET A 130 3.33 8.20 -9.62
C MET A 130 2.09 7.48 -9.10
N ARG A 131 0.94 8.15 -9.02
CA ARG A 131 -0.33 7.52 -8.66
C ARG A 131 -0.79 6.49 -9.69
N VAL A 132 -0.43 6.69 -10.95
CA VAL A 132 -0.73 5.73 -12.03
C VAL A 132 0.27 4.60 -12.04
N LEU A 133 1.58 4.89 -11.87
CA LEU A 133 2.65 3.89 -11.88
C LEU A 133 2.72 3.06 -10.59
N ALA A 134 2.53 3.70 -9.42
CA ALA A 134 2.54 3.06 -8.12
C ALA A 134 1.21 3.34 -7.42
N SER A 135 0.51 2.32 -6.94
CA SER A 135 -0.79 2.51 -6.30
C SER A 135 -0.69 3.33 -5.01
N ASP A 136 -1.53 4.36 -4.89
CA ASP A 136 -1.68 5.18 -3.69
C ASP A 136 -2.17 4.36 -2.48
N ALA A 137 -3.01 3.36 -2.75
CA ALA A 137 -3.64 2.53 -1.72
C ALA A 137 -2.71 1.45 -1.17
N TYR A 138 -1.75 0.95 -1.97
CA TYR A 138 -0.95 -0.22 -1.64
C TYR A 138 0.55 0.08 -1.50
N GLY A 139 0.99 1.30 -1.82
CA GLY A 139 2.38 1.70 -1.78
C GLY A 139 3.24 1.15 -2.92
N TYR A 140 2.69 0.29 -3.75
CA TYR A 140 3.32 -0.23 -4.97
C TYR A 140 2.28 -0.72 -5.95
N LYS A 141 2.69 -0.89 -7.23
CA LYS A 141 1.87 -1.45 -8.30
C LYS A 141 2.70 -2.42 -9.14
N VAL A 142 2.09 -3.55 -9.50
CA VAL A 142 2.71 -4.59 -10.30
C VAL A 142 2.41 -4.35 -11.78
N TRP A 143 3.45 -4.41 -12.60
CA TRP A 143 3.36 -4.33 -14.05
C TRP A 143 4.00 -5.58 -14.66
N GLU A 144 3.29 -6.24 -15.56
CA GLU A 144 3.74 -7.42 -16.28
C GLU A 144 3.66 -7.22 -17.80
N TRP A 145 4.17 -8.16 -18.57
CA TRP A 145 4.07 -8.09 -20.02
C TRP A 145 2.62 -8.02 -20.50
N ASP A 146 2.30 -7.06 -21.37
CA ASP A 146 0.97 -6.94 -21.99
C ASP A 146 0.85 -7.80 -23.25
N THR A 147 0.61 -9.08 -23.08
CA THR A 147 0.43 -10.03 -24.17
C THR A 147 -0.92 -9.91 -24.87
N GLU A 148 -1.82 -9.08 -24.36
CA GLU A 148 -3.18 -8.91 -24.87
C GLU A 148 -3.32 -7.66 -25.76
N LEU A 149 -2.38 -6.72 -25.65
CA LEU A 149 -2.40 -5.48 -26.43
C LEU A 149 -2.40 -5.75 -27.95
N ARG A 150 -1.67 -6.75 -28.38
CA ARG A 150 -1.53 -7.13 -29.79
C ARG A 150 -1.98 -8.56 -30.03
N ALA A 151 -2.63 -8.77 -31.16
CA ALA A 151 -3.10 -10.10 -31.55
C ALA A 151 -1.98 -11.16 -31.71
N ASP A 152 -0.74 -10.72 -31.99
CA ASP A 152 0.45 -11.59 -32.06
C ASP A 152 1.14 -11.80 -30.70
N GLY A 153 0.62 -11.18 -29.62
CA GLY A 153 1.18 -11.30 -28.28
C GLY A 153 2.49 -10.57 -28.07
N ALA A 154 2.95 -9.76 -29.04
CA ALA A 154 4.21 -9.06 -28.94
C ALA A 154 4.18 -8.00 -27.82
N VAL A 155 5.25 -7.99 -27.02
CA VAL A 155 5.44 -7.12 -25.84
C VAL A 155 6.69 -6.27 -25.91
N TRP A 156 7.60 -6.59 -26.82
CA TRP A 156 8.86 -5.92 -27.08
C TRP A 156 9.20 -6.02 -28.56
N GLY A 157 9.81 -5.01 -29.12
CA GLY A 157 10.12 -5.09 -30.53
C GLY A 157 10.74 -3.85 -31.13
N ASN A 158 10.95 -3.94 -32.45
CA ASN A 158 11.45 -2.89 -33.30
C ASN A 158 10.30 -2.13 -33.95
N LEU A 159 10.33 -0.81 -33.87
CA LEU A 159 9.38 0.04 -34.59
C LEU A 159 10.08 1.18 -35.33
N GLY A 160 9.41 1.73 -36.32
CA GLY A 160 9.81 2.98 -36.95
C GLY A 160 9.51 4.15 -36.01
N TYR A 161 10.52 4.96 -35.72
CA TYR A 161 10.35 6.16 -34.90
C TYR A 161 9.78 7.27 -35.78
N ALA A 162 8.44 7.31 -35.85
CA ALA A 162 7.72 8.23 -36.71
C ALA A 162 6.66 9.03 -35.92
N PRO A 163 6.74 10.35 -35.92
CA PRO A 163 5.79 11.22 -35.25
C PRO A 163 4.35 11.01 -35.73
N GLY A 164 3.42 10.91 -34.79
CA GLY A 164 1.98 10.79 -35.09
C GLY A 164 1.51 9.37 -35.39
N GLU A 165 2.38 8.37 -35.37
CA GLU A 165 2.01 6.98 -35.58
C GLU A 165 1.28 6.40 -34.36
N ASP A 166 0.42 5.44 -34.63
CA ASP A 166 -0.13 4.55 -33.62
C ASP A 166 0.92 3.46 -33.29
N TRP A 167 1.45 3.53 -32.06
CA TRP A 167 2.49 2.62 -31.60
C TRP A 167 2.08 1.14 -31.51
N THR A 168 0.80 0.83 -31.69
CA THR A 168 0.33 -0.55 -31.82
C THR A 168 0.44 -1.07 -33.27
N SER A 169 0.37 -0.17 -34.24
CA SER A 169 0.42 -0.48 -35.68
C SER A 169 1.77 -0.19 -36.33
N GLY A 170 2.53 0.77 -35.79
CA GLY A 170 3.87 1.16 -36.30
C GLY A 170 5.00 0.20 -35.98
N ILE A 171 4.72 -0.94 -35.34
CA ILE A 171 5.73 -1.94 -34.99
C ILE A 171 6.10 -2.75 -36.22
N TRP A 172 7.36 -2.66 -36.63
CA TRP A 172 7.88 -3.42 -37.77
C TRP A 172 8.04 -4.89 -37.46
N TRP A 173 8.48 -5.19 -36.25
CA TRP A 173 8.72 -6.52 -35.78
C TRP A 173 8.57 -6.56 -34.25
N GLY A 174 7.99 -7.61 -33.72
CA GLY A 174 7.81 -7.77 -32.30
C GLY A 174 7.96 -9.21 -31.83
N SER A 175 8.24 -9.37 -30.56
CA SER A 175 8.40 -10.64 -29.88
C SER A 175 7.44 -10.73 -28.72
N ASP A 176 6.76 -11.86 -28.60
CA ASP A 176 6.08 -12.26 -27.37
C ASP A 176 7.10 -12.70 -26.30
N PRO A 177 6.70 -12.92 -25.05
CA PRO A 177 7.62 -13.33 -23.99
C PRO A 177 8.41 -14.60 -24.33
N ALA A 178 7.77 -15.60 -24.91
CA ALA A 178 8.46 -16.85 -25.30
C ALA A 178 9.53 -16.61 -26.37
N GLY A 179 9.25 -15.70 -27.31
CA GLY A 179 10.19 -15.30 -28.36
C GLY A 179 11.38 -14.50 -27.86
N LEU A 180 11.26 -13.81 -26.69
CA LEU A 180 12.38 -13.04 -26.10
C LEU A 180 13.62 -13.91 -25.82
N LEU A 181 13.44 -15.19 -25.52
CA LEU A 181 14.57 -16.13 -25.38
C LEU A 181 15.42 -16.26 -26.64
N THR A 182 14.87 -15.98 -27.81
CA THR A 182 15.61 -15.95 -29.08
C THR A 182 16.25 -14.60 -29.37
N GLN A 183 15.96 -13.57 -28.53
CA GLN A 183 16.43 -12.21 -28.70
C GLN A 183 17.57 -11.82 -27.73
N LEU A 184 18.16 -12.81 -27.06
CA LEU A 184 19.24 -12.59 -26.09
C LEU A 184 20.51 -11.97 -26.70
N GLN A 185 20.67 -12.04 -28.03
CA GLN A 185 21.74 -11.33 -28.75
C GLN A 185 21.65 -9.80 -28.56
N HIS A 186 20.49 -9.27 -28.15
CA HIS A 186 20.32 -7.85 -27.84
C HIS A 186 20.66 -7.52 -26.38
N SER A 187 20.79 -8.56 -25.53
CA SER A 187 21.18 -8.35 -24.12
C SER A 187 22.69 -8.14 -23.97
N ASP A 188 23.08 -7.69 -22.79
CA ASP A 188 24.49 -7.44 -22.45
C ASP A 188 25.31 -8.73 -22.26
N THR A 189 24.67 -9.81 -21.83
CA THR A 189 25.34 -11.09 -21.53
C THR A 189 25.02 -12.20 -22.48
N GLY A 190 23.96 -12.10 -23.27
CA GLY A 190 23.45 -13.21 -24.10
C GLY A 190 22.85 -14.36 -23.29
N VAL A 191 22.61 -14.17 -21.98
CA VAL A 191 22.12 -15.21 -21.08
C VAL A 191 20.73 -14.77 -20.53
N ALA A 192 19.80 -15.72 -20.54
CA ALA A 192 18.46 -15.50 -19.98
C ALA A 192 18.54 -15.20 -18.47
N THR A 193 17.77 -14.24 -18.03
CA THR A 193 17.67 -13.81 -16.63
C THR A 193 16.33 -14.15 -15.98
N GLY A 194 15.37 -14.62 -16.78
CA GLY A 194 14.00 -14.89 -16.33
C GLY A 194 13.01 -13.77 -16.65
N GLU A 195 13.48 -12.60 -17.06
CA GLU A 195 12.65 -11.46 -17.49
C GLU A 195 11.85 -11.76 -18.76
N GLU A 196 12.32 -12.72 -19.54
CA GLU A 196 11.75 -13.16 -20.81
C GLU A 196 10.47 -13.98 -20.62
N ALA A 197 10.19 -14.46 -19.40
CA ALA A 197 9.02 -15.28 -19.13
C ALA A 197 7.74 -14.45 -19.09
N ALA A 198 6.62 -15.02 -19.55
CA ALA A 198 5.31 -14.37 -19.53
C ALA A 198 4.85 -13.94 -18.13
N GLY A 199 5.28 -14.66 -17.07
CA GLY A 199 4.97 -14.33 -15.70
C GLY A 199 6.00 -13.44 -14.99
N ALA A 200 7.01 -12.92 -15.70
CA ALA A 200 7.93 -11.94 -15.15
C ALA A 200 7.21 -10.60 -14.94
N TYR A 201 7.59 -9.89 -13.90
CA TYR A 201 6.93 -8.64 -13.53
C TYR A 201 7.90 -7.62 -12.93
N MET A 202 7.44 -6.37 -12.84
CA MET A 202 8.13 -5.30 -12.14
C MET A 202 7.17 -4.61 -11.19
N GLU A 203 7.72 -4.07 -10.11
CA GLU A 203 7.00 -3.31 -9.10
C GLU A 203 7.51 -1.88 -9.08
N PHE A 204 6.61 -0.92 -9.28
CA PHE A 204 6.87 0.48 -9.04
C PHE A 204 6.37 0.83 -7.65
N TYR A 205 7.26 1.32 -6.80
CA TYR A 205 6.95 1.72 -5.44
C TYR A 205 6.72 3.23 -5.35
N ASP A 206 5.88 3.63 -4.43
CA ASP A 206 5.54 5.01 -4.16
C ASP A 206 6.67 5.84 -3.54
N ASP A 207 7.76 5.20 -3.15
CA ASP A 207 8.99 5.83 -2.68
C ASP A 207 10.04 6.06 -3.79
N GLY A 208 9.63 5.85 -5.05
CA GLY A 208 10.49 6.00 -6.23
C GLY A 208 11.43 4.81 -6.48
N ASN A 209 11.26 3.70 -5.76
CA ASN A 209 11.97 2.45 -6.07
C ASN A 209 11.25 1.70 -7.19
N ILE A 210 12.03 0.95 -7.98
CA ILE A 210 11.53 -0.01 -8.96
C ILE A 210 12.31 -1.32 -8.82
N LYS A 211 11.60 -2.45 -8.93
CA LYS A 211 12.21 -3.78 -8.87
C LYS A 211 11.64 -4.65 -9.97
N THR A 212 12.46 -5.54 -10.52
CA THR A 212 12.04 -6.54 -11.51
C THR A 212 12.23 -7.93 -10.96
N TYR A 213 11.34 -8.84 -11.34
CA TYR A 213 11.28 -10.21 -10.85
C TYR A 213 11.06 -11.20 -11.98
N ASP A 214 11.60 -12.40 -11.83
CA ASP A 214 11.23 -13.53 -12.68
C ASP A 214 9.83 -14.07 -12.36
N ALA A 215 9.35 -15.02 -13.12
CA ALA A 215 8.03 -15.65 -12.89
C ALA A 215 7.91 -16.43 -11.58
N ALA A 216 9.03 -16.77 -10.93
CA ALA A 216 9.08 -17.44 -9.63
C ALA A 216 9.12 -16.46 -8.46
N GLY A 217 9.20 -15.14 -8.73
CA GLY A 217 9.29 -14.09 -7.71
C GLY A 217 10.71 -13.81 -7.23
N ASN A 218 11.75 -14.32 -7.90
CA ASN A 218 13.11 -13.95 -7.57
C ASN A 218 13.43 -12.57 -8.15
N GLN A 219 13.97 -11.68 -7.33
CA GLN A 219 14.34 -10.34 -7.78
C GLN A 219 15.55 -10.41 -8.72
N ILE A 220 15.40 -9.80 -9.90
CA ILE A 220 16.44 -9.75 -10.92
C ILE A 220 17.23 -8.44 -10.81
N ARG A 221 16.52 -7.30 -10.76
CA ARG A 221 17.11 -5.96 -10.64
C ARG A 221 16.34 -5.09 -9.68
N SER A 222 16.99 -4.02 -9.24
CA SER A 222 16.35 -2.92 -8.53
C SER A 222 17.00 -1.60 -8.93
N GLY A 223 16.24 -0.51 -8.81
CA GLY A 223 16.70 0.82 -9.13
C GLY A 223 15.76 1.87 -8.58
N LYS A 224 15.99 3.10 -9.05
CA LYS A 224 15.09 4.23 -8.81
C LYS A 224 14.40 4.61 -10.11
N TYR A 225 13.19 5.16 -10.00
CA TYR A 225 12.50 5.77 -11.13
C TYR A 225 12.05 7.19 -10.81
N SER A 226 11.90 7.98 -11.85
CA SER A 226 11.23 9.28 -11.83
C SER A 226 10.57 9.52 -13.19
N VAL A 227 9.59 10.42 -13.24
CA VAL A 227 8.97 10.85 -14.48
C VAL A 227 9.12 12.35 -14.61
N GLU A 228 9.54 12.80 -15.78
CA GLU A 228 9.69 14.21 -16.09
C GLU A 228 8.63 14.65 -17.11
N GLY A 229 8.07 15.83 -16.91
CA GLY A 229 7.19 16.49 -17.85
C GLY A 229 5.77 15.94 -17.96
N TYR A 230 5.35 15.00 -17.10
CA TYR A 230 4.00 14.43 -17.14
C TYR A 230 2.94 15.46 -16.78
N THR A 231 1.92 15.58 -17.65
CA THR A 231 0.78 16.50 -17.44
C THR A 231 -0.57 15.81 -17.62
N GLY A 232 -0.58 14.50 -17.87
CA GLY A 232 -1.79 13.76 -18.22
C GLY A 232 -2.17 13.81 -19.70
N GLU A 233 -1.44 14.59 -20.49
CA GLU A 233 -1.64 14.74 -21.94
C GLU A 233 -0.32 14.53 -22.70
N LYS A 234 -0.41 14.15 -23.98
CA LYS A 234 0.78 14.05 -24.85
C LYS A 234 1.27 15.45 -25.23
N ASN A 235 2.11 16.03 -24.42
CA ASN A 235 2.65 17.39 -24.63
C ASN A 235 4.16 17.50 -24.39
N VAL A 236 4.82 16.39 -24.11
CA VAL A 236 6.28 16.36 -23.96
C VAL A 236 6.94 16.13 -25.30
N PRO A 237 7.97 16.90 -25.68
CA PRO A 237 8.69 16.68 -26.94
C PRO A 237 9.35 15.30 -26.99
N SER A 238 9.56 14.81 -28.20
CA SER A 238 10.44 13.63 -28.41
C SER A 238 11.86 13.91 -27.90
N ILE A 239 12.58 12.86 -27.48
CA ILE A 239 13.95 12.98 -26.96
C ILE A 239 14.88 13.71 -27.95
N ASP A 240 14.68 13.53 -29.24
CA ASP A 240 15.43 14.23 -30.30
C ASP A 240 14.92 15.65 -30.59
N GLY A 241 13.85 16.08 -29.91
CA GLY A 241 13.23 17.39 -30.08
C GLY A 241 12.50 17.63 -31.39
N SER A 242 12.34 16.60 -32.23
CA SER A 242 11.75 16.74 -33.56
C SER A 242 10.22 16.92 -33.55
N VAL A 243 9.56 16.49 -32.48
CA VAL A 243 8.10 16.52 -32.30
C VAL A 243 7.72 17.13 -30.97
N ALA A 244 6.88 18.17 -31.00
CA ALA A 244 6.54 18.93 -29.79
C ALA A 244 5.57 18.19 -28.84
N ASN A 245 4.60 17.46 -29.38
CA ASN A 245 3.54 16.78 -28.60
C ASN A 245 3.60 15.28 -28.85
N TRP A 246 4.61 14.64 -28.29
CA TRP A 246 5.01 13.28 -28.62
C TRP A 246 4.59 12.25 -27.55
N SER A 247 4.92 12.52 -26.30
CA SER A 247 4.71 11.59 -25.19
C SER A 247 4.01 12.24 -24.02
N TYR A 248 3.58 11.40 -23.07
CA TYR A 248 3.02 11.83 -21.79
C TYR A 248 4.09 12.29 -20.81
N GLY A 249 5.34 12.00 -21.07
CA GLY A 249 6.48 12.31 -20.21
C GLY A 249 7.64 11.36 -20.48
N THR A 250 8.72 11.57 -19.75
CA THR A 250 9.92 10.73 -19.83
C THR A 250 10.08 9.95 -18.54
N LEU A 251 9.98 8.62 -18.59
CA LEU A 251 10.35 7.74 -17.49
C LEU A 251 11.87 7.62 -17.45
N LYS A 252 12.46 7.95 -16.31
CA LYS A 252 13.89 7.72 -16.03
C LYS A 252 14.04 6.60 -15.02
N THR A 253 15.00 5.70 -15.26
CA THR A 253 15.32 4.60 -14.34
C THR A 253 16.82 4.52 -14.13
N THR A 254 17.25 4.04 -12.98
CA THR A 254 18.63 3.61 -12.77
C THR A 254 18.73 2.11 -13.03
N GLU A 255 19.93 1.63 -13.37
CA GLU A 255 20.26 0.20 -13.56
C GLU A 255 19.41 -0.53 -14.63
N GLY A 256 18.69 0.19 -15.49
CA GLY A 256 17.78 -0.41 -16.45
C GLY A 256 16.71 -1.26 -15.78
N ALA A 257 16.08 -0.75 -14.74
CA ALA A 257 15.18 -1.52 -13.87
C ALA A 257 13.76 -1.72 -14.44
N ILE A 258 13.60 -1.86 -15.76
CA ILE A 258 12.39 -2.38 -16.40
C ILE A 258 12.63 -3.83 -16.88
N LEU A 259 11.57 -4.55 -17.24
CA LEU A 259 11.71 -5.90 -17.82
C LEU A 259 12.39 -5.81 -19.18
N PHE A 260 13.38 -6.68 -19.40
CA PHE A 260 14.16 -6.81 -20.63
C PHE A 260 14.60 -5.44 -21.22
N PRO A 261 15.41 -4.66 -20.50
CA PRO A 261 15.70 -3.26 -20.80
C PRO A 261 16.73 -3.09 -21.91
N PHE A 262 16.66 -3.87 -22.96
CA PHE A 262 17.68 -3.85 -24.01
C PHE A 262 17.17 -3.19 -25.28
N GLN A 263 18.01 -2.29 -25.81
CA GLN A 263 17.75 -1.68 -27.10
C GLN A 263 18.02 -2.69 -28.21
N ILE A 264 17.10 -2.78 -29.16
CA ILE A 264 17.32 -3.55 -30.40
C ILE A 264 18.53 -3.01 -31.11
N ASN A 265 19.40 -3.91 -31.59
CA ASN A 265 20.67 -3.60 -32.27
C ASN A 265 21.60 -2.69 -31.45
N GLY A 266 21.37 -2.52 -30.17
CA GLY A 266 22.11 -1.63 -29.28
C GLY A 266 23.35 -2.27 -28.64
N GLY A 267 23.70 -3.52 -28.98
CA GLY A 267 24.90 -4.19 -28.44
C GLY A 267 24.89 -4.36 -26.92
N GLY A 268 23.72 -4.63 -26.32
CA GLY A 268 23.54 -4.76 -24.86
C GLY A 268 23.30 -3.43 -24.14
N THR A 269 23.08 -2.35 -24.86
CA THR A 269 22.75 -1.05 -24.26
C THR A 269 21.43 -1.11 -23.51
N LYS A 270 21.47 -0.70 -22.25
CA LYS A 270 20.29 -0.51 -21.40
C LYS A 270 19.95 0.99 -21.34
N PRO A 271 18.89 1.44 -22.02
CA PRO A 271 18.38 2.79 -21.84
C PRO A 271 18.04 3.05 -20.37
N THR A 272 18.25 4.28 -19.95
CA THR A 272 17.85 4.76 -18.62
C THR A 272 16.78 5.85 -18.69
N SER A 273 16.34 6.17 -19.92
CA SER A 273 15.34 7.21 -20.21
C SER A 273 14.43 6.71 -21.31
N PHE A 274 13.13 6.71 -21.06
CA PHE A 274 12.11 6.14 -21.97
C PHE A 274 11.00 7.17 -22.18
N GLU A 275 10.54 7.30 -23.40
CA GLU A 275 9.34 8.07 -23.72
C GLU A 275 8.09 7.28 -23.36
N ILE A 276 7.21 7.87 -22.55
CA ILE A 276 5.93 7.27 -22.18
C ILE A 276 4.91 7.60 -23.25
N VAL A 277 4.58 6.65 -24.10
CA VAL A 277 3.61 6.87 -25.19
C VAL A 277 2.21 6.41 -24.85
N LYS A 278 2.06 5.60 -23.81
CA LYS A 278 0.81 5.21 -23.18
C LYS A 278 1.02 5.11 -21.67
N LEU A 279 0.13 5.72 -20.91
CA LEU A 279 0.06 5.54 -19.45
C LEU A 279 -1.38 5.76 -19.00
N ASP A 280 -2.00 4.72 -18.53
CA ASP A 280 -3.29 4.75 -17.85
C ASP A 280 -3.30 3.73 -16.68
N ALA A 281 -4.44 3.53 -16.04
CA ALA A 281 -4.54 2.66 -14.88
C ALA A 281 -4.09 1.21 -15.16
N SER A 282 -4.15 0.75 -16.40
CA SER A 282 -3.91 -0.65 -16.78
C SER A 282 -2.81 -0.84 -17.82
N HIS A 283 -2.36 0.20 -18.52
CA HIS A 283 -1.41 0.06 -19.62
C HIS A 283 -0.25 1.05 -19.50
N LEU A 284 0.96 0.56 -19.72
CA LEU A 284 2.18 1.34 -19.85
C LEU A 284 2.91 0.92 -21.12
N GLN A 285 3.11 1.85 -22.06
CA GLN A 285 3.96 1.63 -23.22
C GLN A 285 5.11 2.61 -23.22
N LEU A 286 6.30 2.07 -23.42
CA LEU A 286 7.56 2.80 -23.44
C LEU A 286 8.22 2.68 -24.80
N ILE A 287 8.92 3.73 -25.20
CA ILE A 287 9.75 3.76 -26.41
C ILE A 287 11.13 4.31 -26.07
N TYR A 288 12.12 3.77 -26.73
CA TYR A 288 13.45 4.36 -26.76
C TYR A 288 13.98 4.41 -28.20
N ALA A 289 14.39 5.59 -28.61
CA ALA A 289 15.15 5.79 -29.84
C ALA A 289 16.54 6.34 -29.49
N ALA A 290 17.57 5.84 -30.15
CA ALA A 290 18.91 6.37 -29.94
C ALA A 290 18.97 7.85 -30.38
N PRO A 291 19.74 8.71 -29.69
CA PRO A 291 19.89 10.10 -30.08
C PRO A 291 20.27 10.28 -31.54
N GLY A 292 19.60 11.19 -32.23
CA GLY A 292 19.79 11.45 -33.67
C GLY A 292 18.92 10.59 -34.58
N THR A 293 18.07 9.74 -34.06
CA THR A 293 17.07 8.97 -34.81
C THR A 293 15.84 9.85 -35.02
N ALA A 294 15.83 10.67 -36.06
CA ALA A 294 14.67 11.50 -36.45
C ALA A 294 13.96 10.91 -37.65
N GLY A 295 12.63 10.82 -37.58
CA GLY A 295 11.75 10.40 -38.67
C GLY A 295 12.10 9.04 -39.27
N TRP A 296 11.31 8.01 -39.04
CA TRP A 296 11.48 6.65 -39.53
C TRP A 296 12.81 5.99 -39.20
N GLY A 297 13.53 6.47 -38.18
CA GLY A 297 14.65 5.73 -37.58
C GLY A 297 14.16 4.52 -36.79
N GLU A 298 15.12 3.72 -36.33
CA GLU A 298 14.84 2.56 -35.52
C GLU A 298 14.62 2.92 -34.05
N ALA A 299 13.56 2.40 -33.47
CA ALA A 299 13.31 2.50 -32.02
C ALA A 299 12.96 1.13 -31.42
N THR A 300 13.14 1.01 -30.13
CA THR A 300 12.69 -0.15 -29.35
C THR A 300 11.43 0.21 -28.58
N TRP A 301 10.52 -0.73 -28.50
CA TRP A 301 9.21 -0.58 -27.87
C TRP A 301 8.98 -1.68 -26.82
N TRP A 302 8.31 -1.31 -25.74
CA TRP A 302 7.87 -2.19 -24.65
C TRP A 302 6.41 -1.96 -24.32
N ALA A 303 5.68 -3.03 -23.99
CA ALA A 303 4.31 -2.96 -23.50
C ALA A 303 4.12 -3.73 -22.21
N PHE A 304 3.51 -3.05 -21.25
CA PHE A 304 3.20 -3.61 -19.94
C PHE A 304 1.75 -3.35 -19.58
N LYS A 305 1.15 -4.30 -18.85
CA LYS A 305 -0.18 -4.15 -18.26
C LYS A 305 -0.13 -4.28 -16.75
N SER A 306 -1.13 -3.74 -16.09
CA SER A 306 -1.36 -3.85 -14.66
C SER A 306 -2.84 -3.99 -14.37
N SER A 307 -3.20 -4.39 -13.16
CA SER A 307 -4.57 -4.34 -12.69
C SER A 307 -5.03 -2.91 -12.46
N SER A 308 -6.30 -2.63 -12.73
CA SER A 308 -6.95 -1.40 -12.28
C SER A 308 -7.00 -1.32 -10.75
N ASP A 309 -7.19 -0.11 -10.21
CA ASP A 309 -7.33 0.05 -8.74
C ASP A 309 -8.51 -0.75 -8.18
N ALA A 310 -9.57 -0.94 -8.95
CA ALA A 310 -10.73 -1.76 -8.55
C ALA A 310 -10.37 -3.24 -8.46
N GLU A 311 -9.62 -3.78 -9.43
CA GLU A 311 -9.12 -5.15 -9.40
C GLU A 311 -8.12 -5.35 -8.27
N CYS A 312 -7.23 -4.37 -8.05
CA CYS A 312 -6.30 -4.37 -6.92
C CYS A 312 -7.00 -4.32 -5.57
N ALA A 313 -8.10 -3.59 -5.46
CA ALA A 313 -8.90 -3.57 -4.25
C ALA A 313 -9.42 -4.97 -3.90
N LEU A 314 -9.82 -5.76 -4.92
CA LEU A 314 -10.29 -7.13 -4.73
C LEU A 314 -9.16 -8.14 -4.52
N THR A 315 -8.04 -8.01 -5.22
CA THR A 315 -7.02 -9.06 -5.35
C THR A 315 -5.69 -8.73 -4.67
N GLY A 316 -5.41 -7.47 -4.39
CA GLY A 316 -4.16 -7.01 -3.77
C GLY A 316 -2.90 -7.27 -4.62
N PHE A 317 -3.00 -7.29 -5.94
CA PHE A 317 -1.95 -7.70 -6.90
C PHE A 317 -1.50 -9.17 -6.78
N GLY A 318 -2.32 -10.01 -6.21
CA GLY A 318 -2.04 -11.44 -6.06
C GLY A 318 -3.31 -12.19 -5.74
N THR A 319 -3.32 -12.87 -4.62
CA THR A 319 -4.51 -13.52 -4.07
C THR A 319 -4.86 -12.86 -2.74
N LYS A 320 -6.06 -12.29 -2.63
CA LYS A 320 -6.56 -11.68 -1.40
C LYS A 320 -7.76 -12.48 -0.89
N ALA A 321 -7.74 -12.73 0.42
CA ALA A 321 -8.86 -13.34 1.11
C ALA A 321 -9.82 -12.27 1.66
N TRP A 322 -11.11 -12.55 1.56
CA TRP A 322 -12.19 -11.74 2.08
C TRP A 322 -13.05 -12.59 3.01
N THR A 323 -13.27 -12.12 4.22
CA THR A 323 -14.12 -12.73 5.23
C THR A 323 -15.41 -11.93 5.40
N TRP A 324 -16.35 -12.47 6.12
CA TRP A 324 -17.53 -11.73 6.56
C TRP A 324 -17.13 -10.51 7.38
N ASP A 325 -17.69 -9.33 7.07
CA ASP A 325 -17.46 -8.10 7.82
C ASP A 325 -18.53 -7.96 8.92
N THR A 326 -18.28 -8.57 10.07
CA THR A 326 -19.14 -8.50 11.24
C THR A 326 -19.05 -7.20 12.01
N GLU A 327 -18.07 -6.33 11.66
CA GLU A 327 -17.84 -5.04 12.33
C GLU A 327 -18.54 -3.88 11.60
N LEU A 328 -18.90 -4.05 10.34
CA LEU A 328 -19.53 -3.01 9.53
C LEU A 328 -20.85 -2.51 10.17
N ARG A 329 -21.60 -3.42 10.76
CA ARG A 329 -22.88 -3.11 11.43
C ARG A 329 -22.84 -3.47 12.91
N ALA A 330 -23.48 -2.64 13.71
CA ALA A 330 -23.54 -2.83 15.17
C ALA A 330 -24.24 -4.15 15.60
N ASP A 331 -25.12 -4.70 14.74
CA ASP A 331 -25.80 -5.99 14.95
C ASP A 331 -25.01 -7.19 14.40
N GLY A 332 -23.84 -6.96 13.79
CA GLY A 332 -23.00 -8.01 13.23
C GLY A 332 -23.56 -8.68 11.96
N ALA A 333 -24.63 -8.14 11.36
CA ALA A 333 -25.24 -8.71 10.18
C ALA A 333 -24.34 -8.56 8.94
N VAL A 334 -24.16 -9.66 8.22
CA VAL A 334 -23.29 -9.77 7.04
C VAL A 334 -24.06 -10.08 5.76
N TRP A 335 -25.33 -10.52 5.87
CA TRP A 335 -26.22 -10.85 4.78
C TRP A 335 -27.65 -10.46 5.13
N GLY A 336 -28.44 -10.05 4.17
CA GLY A 336 -29.82 -9.67 4.45
C GLY A 336 -30.54 -8.99 3.31
N ASN A 337 -31.74 -8.52 3.62
CA ASN A 337 -32.62 -7.80 2.71
C ASN A 337 -32.50 -6.29 2.93
N LEU A 338 -32.29 -5.57 1.86
CA LEU A 338 -32.23 -4.11 1.89
C LEU A 338 -33.20 -3.47 0.88
N GLY A 339 -33.63 -2.25 1.17
CA GLY A 339 -34.32 -1.41 0.21
C GLY A 339 -33.35 -0.88 -0.84
N TYR A 340 -33.61 -1.17 -2.10
CA TYR A 340 -32.81 -0.62 -3.20
C TYR A 340 -33.23 0.83 -3.50
N ALA A 341 -32.46 1.78 -3.04
CA ALA A 341 -32.64 3.20 -3.32
C ALA A 341 -31.33 3.83 -3.81
N PRO A 342 -31.29 4.40 -5.03
CA PRO A 342 -30.09 5.07 -5.55
C PRO A 342 -29.66 6.22 -4.64
N GLY A 343 -28.37 6.24 -4.26
CA GLY A 343 -27.80 7.27 -3.40
C GLY A 343 -27.94 7.02 -1.90
N GLU A 344 -28.53 5.89 -1.49
CA GLU A 344 -28.58 5.48 -0.10
C GLU A 344 -27.24 4.95 0.38
N ASP A 345 -27.01 5.08 1.67
CA ASP A 345 -25.96 4.37 2.37
C ASP A 345 -26.37 2.91 2.59
N TRP A 346 -25.66 1.98 1.96
CA TRP A 346 -25.93 0.55 2.03
C TRP A 346 -25.83 -0.06 3.42
N THR A 347 -25.28 0.65 4.40
CA THR A 347 -25.26 0.21 5.80
C THR A 347 -26.54 0.57 6.53
N SER A 348 -27.23 1.63 6.12
CA SER A 348 -28.45 2.13 6.76
C SER A 348 -29.74 1.63 6.11
N GLY A 349 -29.69 1.28 4.82
CA GLY A 349 -30.85 0.82 4.04
C GLY A 349 -31.22 -0.65 4.22
N ILE A 350 -30.54 -1.41 5.12
CA ILE A 350 -30.81 -2.82 5.35
C ILE A 350 -32.04 -2.99 6.21
N TRP A 351 -33.08 -3.63 5.66
CA TRP A 351 -34.34 -3.87 6.36
C TRP A 351 -34.25 -5.00 7.35
N TRP A 352 -33.47 -6.01 7.02
CA TRP A 352 -33.27 -7.21 7.79
C TRP A 352 -31.92 -7.82 7.47
N GLY A 353 -31.21 -8.35 8.46
CA GLY A 353 -29.90 -8.98 8.26
C GLY A 353 -29.69 -10.14 9.21
N ALA A 354 -28.75 -11.00 8.86
CA ALA A 354 -28.30 -12.16 9.63
C ALA A 354 -26.79 -12.10 9.87
N THR A 355 -26.37 -12.46 11.06
CA THR A 355 -24.97 -12.74 11.40
C THR A 355 -24.53 -14.07 10.78
N PRO A 356 -23.22 -14.38 10.72
CA PRO A 356 -22.76 -15.69 10.25
C PRO A 356 -23.42 -16.85 11.00
N GLU A 357 -23.56 -16.78 12.32
CA GLU A 357 -24.19 -17.84 13.11
C GLU A 357 -25.69 -18.05 12.78
N GLU A 358 -26.36 -16.99 12.34
CA GLU A 358 -27.78 -17.03 11.97
C GLU A 358 -28.02 -17.50 10.54
N LEU A 359 -26.97 -17.54 9.69
CA LEU A 359 -27.10 -17.96 8.28
C LEU A 359 -27.55 -19.39 8.12
N THR A 360 -27.21 -20.29 9.06
CA THR A 360 -27.71 -21.67 9.07
C THR A 360 -29.24 -21.75 9.19
N GLY A 361 -29.87 -20.74 9.79
CA GLY A 361 -31.31 -20.57 9.84
C GLY A 361 -31.93 -20.07 8.53
N GLN A 362 -31.11 -19.65 7.56
CA GLN A 362 -31.55 -19.07 6.29
C GLN A 362 -31.37 -20.00 5.08
N LEU A 363 -31.10 -21.28 5.31
CA LEU A 363 -30.82 -22.27 4.25
C LEU A 363 -31.97 -22.44 3.26
N GLN A 364 -33.22 -22.06 3.63
CA GLN A 364 -34.33 -22.01 2.69
C GLN A 364 -34.13 -21.08 1.49
N HIS A 365 -33.14 -20.18 1.57
CA HIS A 365 -32.75 -19.25 0.49
C HIS A 365 -31.58 -19.81 -0.35
N SER A 366 -30.95 -20.91 0.07
CA SER A 366 -29.92 -21.62 -0.71
C SER A 366 -30.54 -22.52 -1.78
N ASP A 367 -29.76 -22.94 -2.75
CA ASP A 367 -30.19 -23.83 -3.84
C ASP A 367 -30.45 -25.25 -3.37
N THR A 368 -29.76 -25.72 -2.34
CA THR A 368 -29.83 -27.09 -1.85
C THR A 368 -30.59 -27.23 -0.52
N GLY A 369 -30.72 -26.15 0.24
CA GLY A 369 -31.28 -26.16 1.60
C GLY A 369 -30.38 -26.88 2.63
N VAL A 370 -29.10 -27.12 2.29
CA VAL A 370 -28.12 -27.81 3.12
C VAL A 370 -26.94 -26.91 3.38
N ALA A 371 -26.45 -26.86 4.62
CA ALA A 371 -25.26 -26.11 4.99
C ALA A 371 -24.03 -26.62 4.24
N THR A 372 -23.21 -25.70 3.75
CA THR A 372 -21.99 -25.95 2.98
C THR A 372 -20.71 -25.55 3.72
N GLY A 373 -20.86 -24.87 4.87
CA GLY A 373 -19.75 -24.27 5.62
C GLY A 373 -19.57 -22.77 5.33
N GLU A 374 -20.13 -22.26 4.23
CA GLU A 374 -20.08 -20.82 3.88
C GLU A 374 -20.77 -19.93 4.93
N GLU A 375 -21.62 -20.52 5.75
CA GLU A 375 -22.33 -19.89 6.86
C GLU A 375 -21.44 -19.70 8.10
N SER A 376 -20.25 -20.28 8.13
CA SER A 376 -19.31 -20.14 9.24
C SER A 376 -18.77 -18.71 9.33
N ALA A 377 -18.53 -18.24 10.55
CA ALA A 377 -17.84 -16.97 10.77
C ALA A 377 -16.39 -16.98 10.23
N ASP A 378 -15.79 -18.17 10.12
CA ASP A 378 -14.42 -18.37 9.61
C ASP A 378 -14.39 -18.59 8.08
N ALA A 379 -15.56 -18.69 7.43
CA ALA A 379 -15.64 -18.86 5.99
C ALA A 379 -15.07 -17.65 5.25
N TYR A 380 -14.37 -17.91 4.17
CA TYR A 380 -13.75 -16.86 3.38
C TYR A 380 -13.78 -17.16 1.90
N MET A 381 -13.62 -16.14 1.08
CA MET A 381 -13.41 -16.28 -0.35
C MET A 381 -12.08 -15.63 -0.76
N THR A 382 -11.49 -16.16 -1.82
CA THR A 382 -10.27 -15.60 -2.40
C THR A 382 -10.54 -15.10 -3.81
N PHE A 383 -9.98 -13.95 -4.12
CA PHE A 383 -9.91 -13.42 -5.47
C PHE A 383 -8.46 -13.46 -5.91
N ASP A 384 -8.20 -14.14 -7.01
CA ASP A 384 -6.87 -14.28 -7.58
C ASP A 384 -6.75 -13.45 -8.87
N TRP A 385 -5.84 -12.49 -8.86
CA TRP A 385 -5.65 -11.58 -9.98
C TRP A 385 -5.10 -12.28 -11.22
N LYS A 386 -4.10 -13.16 -11.07
CA LYS A 386 -3.39 -13.78 -12.20
C LYS A 386 -4.29 -14.75 -12.98
N THR A 387 -5.18 -15.41 -12.31
CA THR A 387 -6.07 -16.42 -12.90
C THR A 387 -7.49 -15.92 -13.14
N GLY A 388 -7.86 -14.76 -12.59
CA GLY A 388 -9.22 -14.26 -12.61
C GLY A 388 -10.22 -15.19 -11.89
N THR A 389 -9.74 -16.02 -10.94
CA THR A 389 -10.58 -17.00 -10.26
C THR A 389 -11.05 -16.51 -8.91
N VAL A 390 -12.28 -16.90 -8.56
CA VAL A 390 -12.83 -16.74 -7.22
C VAL A 390 -13.04 -18.14 -6.64
N LYS A 391 -12.65 -18.34 -5.40
CA LYS A 391 -12.86 -19.60 -4.65
C LYS A 391 -13.42 -19.27 -3.28
N SER A 392 -14.40 -20.05 -2.83
CA SER A 392 -14.91 -20.03 -1.46
C SER A 392 -14.34 -21.17 -0.64
N TYR A 393 -14.24 -20.96 0.66
CA TYR A 393 -13.71 -21.90 1.65
C TYR A 393 -14.60 -21.84 2.89
N ASP A 394 -14.86 -22.99 3.48
CA ASP A 394 -15.54 -23.21 4.73
C ASP A 394 -14.63 -23.04 5.95
#